data_12f7c4826b5b52bbc524b66e0c88ba81
#
_entry.id   12f7c4826b5b52bbc524b66e0c88ba81
#
_cell.length_a   1.000
_cell.length_b   1.000
_cell.length_c   1.000
_cell.angle_alpha   90.00
_cell.angle_beta   90.00
_cell.angle_gamma   90.00
#
_symmetry.space_group_name_H-M   'P 1'
#
loop_
_entity.id
_entity.type
_entity.pdbx_description
1 polymer ?
#
loop_
_entity_poly.entity_id
_entity_poly.type
_entity_poly.pdbx_seq_one_letter_code
_entity_poly.pdbx_strand_id
1 'polypeptide(L)'
;PCYTLDGWMMGREYVEKLVARATADADIAVIEGVMGLFDGAEPDSLEGSTTQIAAWLKAPVILVADVYGMARSLAAVVKGFATFERTVKLAGVIANHCGSVRHGILLAEALQASRLPPMVAAVPRGALPELPSRHLGLVTADSRNLPPRALEAMADAFEHYSTLGEIVNMARSAPLLYVEAPGRKGLAERARLGVAWDAAFHFYYRDLFDELEDAGCAIVHFSPVADQNLPEGLDALYLGGGYPEEMAAELSANEPMLAAVRGFAASGRPVYAECGGLMYLCRELETVDGKRHPMAGLLPAATKMHAGLQALSYVNVTLEEGSLWGLAGESVRGHELHHSTLT
;
A
#
# COMPACT_ATOMS: atom_id res chain seq x y z
N PRO A 1 6.40 10.73 -5.46
CA PRO A 1 5.64 9.52 -5.76
C PRO A 1 5.68 8.56 -4.58
N CYS A 2 4.69 7.67 -4.48
CA CYS A 2 4.62 6.60 -3.48
C CYS A 2 4.59 5.27 -4.23
N TYR A 3 5.44 4.33 -3.80
CA TYR A 3 5.55 2.99 -4.37
C TYR A 3 5.36 1.96 -3.28
N THR A 4 4.75 0.82 -3.61
CA THR A 4 4.66 -0.33 -2.73
C THR A 4 5.88 -1.23 -2.95
N LEU A 5 6.46 -1.74 -1.87
CA LEU A 5 7.54 -2.71 -1.91
C LEU A 5 7.07 -4.00 -1.25
N ASP A 6 7.12 -5.09 -1.98
CA ASP A 6 6.73 -6.41 -1.48
C ASP A 6 7.78 -7.46 -1.88
N GLY A 7 8.44 -8.03 -0.88
CA GLY A 7 9.51 -9.01 -1.13
C GLY A 7 9.00 -10.35 -1.65
N TRP A 8 7.78 -10.74 -1.29
CA TRP A 8 7.16 -11.98 -1.73
C TRP A 8 6.78 -11.95 -3.22
N MET A 9 6.05 -10.89 -3.64
CA MET A 9 5.55 -10.78 -5.02
C MET A 9 6.64 -10.34 -5.99
N MET A 10 7.44 -9.35 -5.60
CA MET A 10 8.37 -8.67 -6.52
C MET A 10 9.74 -9.34 -6.62
N GLY A 11 10.20 -9.95 -5.52
CA GLY A 11 11.56 -10.46 -5.43
C GLY A 11 12.62 -9.36 -5.32
N ARG A 12 13.82 -9.75 -4.92
CA ARG A 12 14.91 -8.82 -4.56
C ARG A 12 15.33 -7.91 -5.70
N GLU A 13 15.57 -8.48 -6.87
CA GLU A 13 16.11 -7.73 -8.03
C GLU A 13 15.16 -6.61 -8.45
N TYR A 14 13.86 -6.90 -8.47
CA TYR A 14 12.84 -5.91 -8.83
C TYR A 14 12.74 -4.82 -7.77
N VAL A 15 12.71 -5.17 -6.47
CA VAL A 15 12.67 -4.20 -5.36
C VAL A 15 13.87 -3.24 -5.43
N GLU A 16 15.10 -3.77 -5.63
CA GLU A 16 16.31 -2.93 -5.73
C GLU A 16 16.23 -1.97 -6.94
N LYS A 17 15.77 -2.44 -8.10
CA LYS A 17 15.56 -1.62 -9.31
C LYS A 17 14.48 -0.56 -9.10
N LEU A 18 13.36 -0.93 -8.48
CA LEU A 18 12.25 -0.03 -8.21
C LEU A 18 12.67 1.09 -7.27
N VAL A 19 13.38 0.77 -6.19
CA VAL A 19 13.91 1.79 -5.27
C VAL A 19 14.91 2.69 -5.96
N ALA A 20 15.84 2.17 -6.75
CA ALA A 20 16.80 2.96 -7.51
C ALA A 20 16.09 3.94 -8.48
N ARG A 21 15.04 3.47 -9.18
CA ARG A 21 14.21 4.31 -10.06
C ARG A 21 13.44 5.37 -9.27
N ALA A 22 12.78 4.98 -8.19
CA ALA A 22 11.92 5.87 -7.40
C ALA A 22 12.69 6.97 -6.66
N THR A 23 13.99 6.75 -6.42
CA THR A 23 14.87 7.67 -5.67
C THR A 23 15.88 8.41 -6.53
N ALA A 24 15.81 8.27 -7.84
CA ALA A 24 16.82 8.83 -8.76
C ALA A 24 16.96 10.37 -8.64
N ASP A 25 15.90 11.05 -8.28
CA ASP A 25 15.80 12.52 -8.09
C ASP A 25 15.47 12.91 -6.63
N ALA A 26 15.64 11.99 -5.68
CA ALA A 26 15.30 12.21 -4.28
C ALA A 26 16.56 12.30 -3.40
N ASP A 27 16.55 13.21 -2.43
CA ASP A 27 17.62 13.30 -1.42
C ASP A 27 17.52 12.21 -0.35
N ILE A 28 16.28 11.79 -0.02
CA ILE A 28 15.99 10.80 1.02
C ILE A 28 14.75 9.99 0.60
N ALA A 29 14.80 8.68 0.81
CA ALA A 29 13.66 7.79 0.74
C ALA A 29 13.16 7.43 2.15
N VAL A 30 11.86 7.46 2.36
CA VAL A 30 11.22 6.97 3.58
C VAL A 30 10.42 5.73 3.23
N ILE A 31 10.74 4.60 3.86
CA ILE A 31 10.06 3.32 3.66
C ILE A 31 9.25 3.03 4.92
N GLU A 32 7.94 2.95 4.79
CA GLU A 32 7.05 2.56 5.88
C GLU A 32 7.00 1.04 6.01
N GLY A 33 7.26 0.52 7.21
CA GLY A 33 6.98 -0.86 7.55
C GLY A 33 5.55 -0.99 8.06
N VAL A 34 4.66 -1.52 7.22
CA VAL A 34 3.21 -1.53 7.46
C VAL A 34 2.81 -2.48 8.59
N MET A 35 3.48 -3.63 8.69
CA MET A 35 3.27 -4.63 9.75
C MET A 35 4.41 -4.58 10.78
N GLY A 36 4.42 -5.50 11.74
CA GLY A 36 5.57 -5.64 12.63
C GLY A 36 6.85 -5.91 11.84
N LEU A 37 7.98 -5.43 12.38
CA LEU A 37 9.29 -5.46 11.69
C LEU A 37 9.67 -6.86 11.17
N PHE A 38 9.34 -7.90 11.92
CA PHE A 38 9.70 -9.30 11.62
C PHE A 38 8.54 -10.13 11.09
N ASP A 39 7.35 -9.53 10.96
CA ASP A 39 6.16 -10.25 10.53
C ASP A 39 6.19 -10.41 9.01
N GLY A 40 6.30 -11.66 8.57
CA GLY A 40 6.37 -12.07 7.16
C GLY A 40 5.27 -13.03 6.78
N ALA A 41 5.46 -13.73 5.67
CA ALA A 41 4.50 -14.69 5.15
C ALA A 41 4.30 -15.90 6.08
N GLU A 42 5.39 -16.35 6.73
CA GLU A 42 5.40 -17.50 7.63
C GLU A 42 6.03 -17.13 8.98
N PRO A 43 5.60 -17.77 10.08
CA PRO A 43 6.03 -17.39 11.43
C PRO A 43 7.51 -17.65 11.73
N ASP A 44 8.19 -18.46 10.95
CA ASP A 44 9.60 -18.84 11.08
C ASP A 44 10.49 -18.29 9.94
N SER A 45 9.95 -17.40 9.13
CA SER A 45 10.62 -16.80 7.97
C SER A 45 10.56 -15.28 7.99
N LEU A 46 11.58 -14.64 7.41
CA LEU A 46 11.58 -13.19 7.13
C LEU A 46 11.01 -12.86 5.74
N GLU A 47 10.62 -13.87 4.96
CA GLU A 47 10.08 -13.65 3.62
C GLU A 47 8.79 -12.82 3.68
N GLY A 48 8.71 -11.75 2.91
CA GLY A 48 7.59 -10.81 2.92
C GLY A 48 7.60 -9.78 4.07
N SER A 49 8.60 -9.85 4.98
CA SER A 49 8.67 -8.90 6.12
C SER A 49 9.34 -7.58 5.75
N THR A 50 9.09 -6.56 6.57
CA THR A 50 9.83 -5.29 6.51
C THR A 50 11.34 -5.48 6.70
N THR A 51 11.73 -6.45 7.54
CA THR A 51 13.15 -6.82 7.74
C THR A 51 13.80 -7.29 6.45
N GLN A 52 13.12 -8.09 5.64
CA GLN A 52 13.65 -8.56 4.35
C GLN A 52 13.98 -7.38 3.42
N ILE A 53 13.06 -6.43 3.28
CA ILE A 53 13.28 -5.22 2.47
C ILE A 53 14.42 -4.38 3.03
N ALA A 54 14.44 -4.13 4.34
CA ALA A 54 15.51 -3.37 4.99
C ALA A 54 16.89 -4.03 4.82
N ALA A 55 16.96 -5.36 4.89
CA ALA A 55 18.22 -6.12 4.68
C ALA A 55 18.70 -6.03 3.22
N TRP A 56 17.82 -6.18 2.23
CA TRP A 56 18.18 -6.07 0.82
C TRP A 56 18.70 -4.69 0.47
N LEU A 57 18.04 -3.65 0.95
CA LEU A 57 18.41 -2.25 0.72
C LEU A 57 19.52 -1.77 1.67
N LYS A 58 19.90 -2.55 2.68
CA LYS A 58 20.79 -2.16 3.77
C LYS A 58 20.34 -0.85 4.43
N ALA A 59 19.04 -0.63 4.49
CA ALA A 59 18.44 0.57 5.03
C ALA A 59 18.57 0.59 6.57
N PRO A 60 18.94 1.73 7.18
CA PRO A 60 18.87 1.89 8.63
C PRO A 60 17.40 1.91 9.07
N VAL A 61 17.08 1.13 10.11
CA VAL A 61 15.72 1.01 10.63
C VAL A 61 15.53 1.92 11.82
N ILE A 62 14.46 2.71 11.83
CA ILE A 62 13.98 3.46 12.98
C ILE A 62 12.73 2.76 13.53
N LEU A 63 12.81 2.25 14.76
CA LEU A 63 11.70 1.58 15.40
C LEU A 63 10.72 2.60 15.97
N VAL A 64 9.46 2.56 15.55
CA VAL A 64 8.38 3.31 16.18
C VAL A 64 7.75 2.43 17.25
N ALA A 65 7.85 2.82 18.51
CA ALA A 65 7.34 2.08 19.65
C ALA A 65 6.22 2.85 20.38
N ASP A 66 5.10 2.21 20.65
CA ASP A 66 4.10 2.72 21.57
C ASP A 66 4.63 2.58 23.00
N VAL A 67 4.87 3.70 23.67
CA VAL A 67 5.46 3.75 25.00
C VAL A 67 4.46 4.04 26.11
N TYR A 68 3.15 3.91 25.80
CA TYR A 68 2.11 4.10 26.81
C TYR A 68 2.33 3.19 28.04
N GLY A 69 2.49 3.80 29.21
CA GLY A 69 2.71 3.07 30.45
C GLY A 69 4.09 2.42 30.61
N MET A 70 5.03 2.66 29.69
CA MET A 70 6.39 2.12 29.76
C MET A 70 7.35 3.08 30.48
N ALA A 71 8.40 2.52 31.08
CA ALA A 71 9.58 3.22 31.55
C ALA A 71 10.82 2.45 31.06
N ARG A 72 11.64 1.90 31.96
CA ARG A 72 12.81 1.09 31.59
C ARG A 72 12.47 -0.13 30.74
N SER A 73 11.21 -0.61 30.74
CA SER A 73 10.74 -1.72 29.92
C SER A 73 10.89 -1.45 28.42
N LEU A 74 10.88 -0.18 27.97
CA LEU A 74 11.21 0.17 26.59
C LEU A 74 12.58 -0.38 26.18
N ALA A 75 13.59 -0.27 27.10
CA ALA A 75 14.92 -0.80 26.79
C ALA A 75 14.94 -2.31 26.57
N ALA A 76 14.07 -3.07 27.26
CA ALA A 76 13.93 -4.51 27.02
C ALA A 76 13.30 -4.79 25.66
N VAL A 77 12.26 -4.04 25.27
CA VAL A 77 11.61 -4.15 23.96
C VAL A 77 12.62 -3.83 22.84
N VAL A 78 13.27 -2.67 22.91
CA VAL A 78 14.25 -2.23 21.90
C VAL A 78 15.42 -3.21 21.82
N LYS A 79 15.88 -3.76 22.95
CA LYS A 79 16.92 -4.80 22.95
C LYS A 79 16.45 -6.06 22.21
N GLY A 80 15.21 -6.49 22.43
CA GLY A 80 14.61 -7.60 21.70
C GLY A 80 14.70 -7.36 20.19
N PHE A 81 14.17 -6.24 19.71
CA PHE A 81 14.24 -5.88 18.29
C PHE A 81 15.67 -5.76 17.75
N ALA A 82 16.61 -5.22 18.53
CA ALA A 82 17.99 -5.03 18.10
C ALA A 82 18.81 -6.33 18.06
N THR A 83 18.36 -7.41 18.69
CA THR A 83 19.12 -8.65 18.83
C THR A 83 18.42 -9.89 18.28
N PHE A 84 17.13 -9.80 18.00
CA PHE A 84 16.35 -10.91 17.47
C PHE A 84 16.84 -11.32 16.08
N GLU A 85 17.04 -10.33 15.21
CA GLU A 85 17.59 -10.54 13.89
C GLU A 85 18.76 -9.56 13.65
N ARG A 86 19.90 -10.09 13.17
CA ARG A 86 21.12 -9.31 12.99
C ARG A 86 21.36 -8.84 11.56
N THR A 87 20.50 -9.21 10.64
CA THR A 87 20.60 -8.82 9.22
C THR A 87 20.25 -7.34 9.00
N VAL A 88 19.54 -6.73 9.94
CA VAL A 88 19.18 -5.31 9.89
C VAL A 88 19.81 -4.52 11.04
N LYS A 89 20.09 -3.23 10.75
CA LYS A 89 20.61 -2.29 11.72
C LYS A 89 19.48 -1.43 12.27
N LEU A 90 19.10 -1.66 13.54
CA LEU A 90 18.26 -0.71 14.25
C LEU A 90 19.10 0.55 14.57
N ALA A 91 18.78 1.68 13.94
CA ALA A 91 19.55 2.91 13.99
C ALA A 91 19.01 3.90 15.03
N GLY A 92 17.69 3.91 15.25
CA GLY A 92 17.06 4.84 16.17
C GLY A 92 15.70 4.35 16.67
N VAL A 93 15.12 5.09 17.62
CA VAL A 93 13.80 4.81 18.19
C VAL A 93 12.96 6.08 18.20
N ILE A 94 11.73 5.99 17.74
CA ILE A 94 10.67 6.98 17.94
C ILE A 94 9.74 6.45 19.03
N ALA A 95 9.65 7.17 20.14
CA ALA A 95 8.73 6.87 21.22
C ALA A 95 7.39 7.57 20.97
N ASN A 96 6.36 6.82 20.58
CA ASN A 96 5.02 7.35 20.38
C ASN A 96 4.16 7.22 21.64
N HIS A 97 3.19 8.09 21.82
CA HIS A 97 2.29 8.16 22.98
C HIS A 97 3.03 8.43 24.32
N CYS A 98 4.08 9.26 24.31
CA CYS A 98 4.72 9.71 25.51
C CYS A 98 3.72 10.44 26.42
N GLY A 99 3.85 10.24 27.74
CA GLY A 99 2.97 10.90 28.71
C GLY A 99 3.32 12.37 28.97
N SER A 100 4.62 12.72 28.81
CA SER A 100 5.14 14.07 29.04
C SER A 100 6.58 14.18 28.52
N VAL A 101 7.13 15.41 28.47
CA VAL A 101 8.55 15.66 28.17
C VAL A 101 9.46 14.90 29.13
N ARG A 102 9.15 14.94 30.46
CA ARG A 102 9.91 14.19 31.47
C ARG A 102 9.90 12.69 31.21
N HIS A 103 8.77 12.15 30.75
CA HIS A 103 8.67 10.73 30.38
C HIS A 103 9.60 10.41 29.21
N GLY A 104 9.64 11.25 28.18
CA GLY A 104 10.59 11.11 27.07
C GLY A 104 12.04 11.09 27.52
N ILE A 105 12.43 12.01 28.45
CA ILE A 105 13.80 12.04 29.00
C ILE A 105 14.14 10.72 29.72
N LEU A 106 13.24 10.21 30.57
CA LEU A 106 13.44 8.93 31.28
C LEU A 106 13.60 7.75 30.33
N LEU A 107 12.85 7.74 29.24
CA LEU A 107 12.96 6.69 28.21
C LEU A 107 14.30 6.77 27.48
N ALA A 108 14.75 7.99 27.11
CA ALA A 108 16.04 8.19 26.46
C ALA A 108 17.22 7.77 27.36
N GLU A 109 17.19 8.13 28.63
CA GLU A 109 18.18 7.69 29.62
C GLU A 109 18.22 6.18 29.80
N ALA A 110 17.05 5.51 29.76
CA ALA A 110 16.97 4.04 29.84
C ALA A 110 17.61 3.35 28.63
N LEU A 111 17.41 3.89 27.43
CA LEU A 111 18.06 3.39 26.20
C LEU A 111 19.58 3.63 26.28
N GLN A 112 20.03 4.81 26.65
CA GLN A 112 21.44 5.16 26.77
C GLN A 112 22.15 4.29 27.81
N ALA A 113 21.58 4.12 28.99
CA ALA A 113 22.13 3.25 30.05
C ALA A 113 22.25 1.79 29.62
N SER A 114 21.42 1.36 28.71
CA SER A 114 21.41 0.01 28.14
C SER A 114 22.28 -0.13 26.87
N ARG A 115 22.93 0.94 26.41
CA ARG A 115 23.75 0.99 25.17
C ARG A 115 22.95 0.58 23.93
N LEU A 116 21.70 1.00 23.87
CA LEU A 116 20.78 0.75 22.77
C LEU A 116 20.76 1.95 21.80
N PRO A 117 20.16 1.80 20.61
CA PRO A 117 20.00 2.90 19.66
C PRO A 117 19.34 4.13 20.30
N PRO A 118 19.73 5.35 19.89
CA PRO A 118 19.22 6.59 20.47
C PRO A 118 17.74 6.79 20.18
N MET A 119 17.05 7.47 21.08
CA MET A 119 15.71 7.97 20.83
C MET A 119 15.81 9.26 20.00
N VAL A 120 15.23 9.27 18.81
CA VAL A 120 15.25 10.41 17.87
C VAL A 120 13.95 11.21 17.85
N ALA A 121 12.90 10.71 18.46
CA ALA A 121 11.69 11.46 18.73
C ALA A 121 10.95 10.93 19.96
N ALA A 122 10.26 11.82 20.68
CA ALA A 122 9.38 11.51 21.79
C ALA A 122 8.05 12.26 21.61
N VAL A 123 7.11 11.62 20.93
CA VAL A 123 5.83 12.24 20.55
C VAL A 123 4.80 12.05 21.66
N PRO A 124 4.30 13.14 22.29
CA PRO A 124 3.28 13.02 23.33
C PRO A 124 1.93 12.58 22.77
N ARG A 125 1.12 11.98 23.63
CA ARG A 125 -0.28 11.70 23.29
C ARG A 125 -1.03 13.00 22.97
N GLY A 126 -1.81 12.96 21.89
CA GLY A 126 -2.59 14.12 21.43
C GLY A 126 -1.76 15.22 20.78
N ALA A 127 -0.45 15.01 20.57
CA ALA A 127 0.39 15.97 19.85
C ALA A 127 0.13 15.95 18.34
N LEU A 128 -0.27 14.78 17.80
CA LEU A 128 -0.66 14.64 16.41
C LEU A 128 -2.18 14.68 16.27
N PRO A 129 -2.73 15.26 15.19
CA PRO A 129 -4.14 15.16 14.88
C PRO A 129 -4.57 13.70 14.75
N GLU A 130 -5.77 13.38 15.25
CA GLU A 130 -6.37 12.09 15.03
C GLU A 130 -6.88 12.02 13.58
N LEU A 131 -6.45 11.00 12.84
CA LEU A 131 -6.97 10.71 11.52
C LEU A 131 -8.15 9.76 11.64
N PRO A 132 -9.23 9.99 10.85
CA PRO A 132 -10.33 9.06 10.81
C PRO A 132 -9.85 7.69 10.33
N SER A 133 -10.42 6.62 10.88
CA SER A 133 -10.15 5.25 10.45
C SER A 133 -11.46 4.59 10.01
N ARG A 134 -11.38 3.63 9.09
CA ARG A 134 -12.51 2.79 8.67
C ARG A 134 -12.40 1.40 9.28
N HIS A 135 -13.43 0.59 9.10
CA HIS A 135 -13.41 -0.82 9.48
C HIS A 135 -12.25 -1.60 8.84
N LEU A 136 -11.78 -1.19 7.66
CA LEU A 136 -10.66 -1.76 6.91
C LEU A 136 -9.32 -1.03 7.12
N GLY A 137 -9.25 -0.11 8.08
CA GLY A 137 -8.04 0.67 8.36
C GLY A 137 -8.16 2.12 7.90
N LEU A 138 -7.19 2.60 7.12
CA LEU A 138 -7.08 4.02 6.78
C LEU A 138 -8.14 4.48 5.79
N VAL A 139 -8.53 5.75 5.91
CA VAL A 139 -9.31 6.45 4.88
C VAL A 139 -8.39 6.89 3.75
N THR A 140 -8.98 7.17 2.58
CA THR A 140 -8.24 7.76 1.46
C THR A 140 -7.64 9.11 1.85
N ALA A 141 -6.39 9.35 1.42
CA ALA A 141 -5.68 10.61 1.66
C ALA A 141 -6.18 11.70 0.69
N ASP A 142 -7.48 11.98 0.71
CA ASP A 142 -8.10 13.08 -0.02
C ASP A 142 -8.23 14.33 0.86
N SER A 143 -8.55 15.45 0.25
CA SER A 143 -8.66 16.74 0.96
C SER A 143 -9.77 16.80 2.03
N ARG A 144 -10.71 15.86 2.03
CA ARG A 144 -11.77 15.75 3.06
C ARG A 144 -11.25 15.02 4.28
N ASN A 145 -10.53 13.92 4.07
CA ASN A 145 -10.01 13.07 5.13
C ASN A 145 -8.69 13.56 5.70
N LEU A 146 -7.84 14.17 4.85
CA LEU A 146 -6.54 14.75 5.22
C LEU A 146 -6.44 16.19 4.69
N PRO A 147 -7.08 17.16 5.36
CA PRO A 147 -6.99 18.55 4.95
C PRO A 147 -5.54 19.07 5.10
N PRO A 148 -5.08 20.00 4.24
CA PRO A 148 -3.70 20.54 4.28
C PRO A 148 -3.26 21.01 5.68
N ARG A 149 -4.16 21.64 6.44
CA ARG A 149 -3.88 22.07 7.81
C ARG A 149 -3.56 20.93 8.77
N ALA A 150 -4.15 19.75 8.58
CA ALA A 150 -3.82 18.58 9.43
C ALA A 150 -2.42 18.07 9.10
N LEU A 151 -2.04 18.06 7.84
CA LEU A 151 -0.69 17.67 7.40
C LEU A 151 0.37 18.66 7.95
N GLU A 152 0.12 19.96 7.86
CA GLU A 152 1.00 21.00 8.42
C GLU A 152 1.14 20.81 9.94
N ALA A 153 0.03 20.64 10.66
CA ALA A 153 0.07 20.41 12.10
C ALA A 153 0.83 19.14 12.51
N MET A 154 0.74 18.07 11.71
CA MET A 154 1.51 16.84 11.92
C MET A 154 3.00 17.07 11.69
N ALA A 155 3.36 17.83 10.65
CA ALA A 155 4.76 18.16 10.33
C ALA A 155 5.38 19.02 11.45
N ASP A 156 4.70 20.08 11.86
CA ASP A 156 5.14 20.98 12.94
C ASP A 156 5.31 20.23 14.25
N ALA A 157 4.36 19.38 14.60
CA ALA A 157 4.44 18.57 15.81
C ALA A 157 5.61 17.57 15.75
N PHE A 158 5.80 16.90 14.61
CA PHE A 158 6.92 15.97 14.46
C PHE A 158 8.27 16.69 14.52
N GLU A 159 8.42 17.83 13.87
CA GLU A 159 9.63 18.66 13.95
C GLU A 159 9.91 19.10 15.39
N HIS A 160 8.87 19.51 16.12
CA HIS A 160 9.01 19.96 17.52
C HIS A 160 9.46 18.84 18.48
N TYR A 161 8.97 17.61 18.27
CA TYR A 161 9.22 16.48 19.18
C TYR A 161 10.32 15.52 18.70
N SER A 162 11.03 15.85 17.64
CA SER A 162 12.10 15.03 17.07
C SER A 162 13.44 15.76 16.99
N THR A 163 14.50 14.98 16.85
CA THR A 163 15.83 15.44 16.41
C THR A 163 15.99 15.17 14.92
N LEU A 164 15.31 15.97 14.10
CA LEU A 164 15.23 15.77 12.66
C LEU A 164 16.60 15.64 11.98
N GLY A 165 17.61 16.42 12.45
CA GLY A 165 18.99 16.32 11.97
C GLY A 165 19.62 14.93 12.19
N GLU A 166 19.32 14.26 13.29
CA GLU A 166 19.80 12.89 13.55
C GLU A 166 19.12 11.89 12.63
N ILE A 167 17.82 12.04 12.38
CA ILE A 167 17.07 11.19 11.43
C ILE A 167 17.68 11.33 10.02
N VAL A 168 17.95 12.55 9.57
CA VAL A 168 18.62 12.81 8.29
C VAL A 168 20.02 12.20 8.24
N ASN A 169 20.80 12.28 9.32
CA ASN A 169 22.12 11.67 9.38
C ASN A 169 22.05 10.13 9.34
N MET A 170 21.02 9.54 9.97
CA MET A 170 20.77 8.10 9.87
C MET A 170 20.45 7.71 8.44
N ALA A 171 19.58 8.44 7.75
CA ALA A 171 19.27 8.21 6.34
C ALA A 171 20.52 8.28 5.45
N ARG A 172 21.38 9.30 5.67
CA ARG A 172 22.66 9.45 4.95
C ARG A 172 23.68 8.32 5.23
N SER A 173 23.49 7.54 6.29
CA SER A 173 24.35 6.38 6.59
C SER A 173 24.00 5.15 5.76
N ALA A 174 22.87 5.16 5.03
CA ALA A 174 22.54 4.11 4.11
C ALA A 174 23.56 4.05 2.95
N PRO A 175 24.00 2.86 2.52
CA PRO A 175 24.88 2.75 1.37
C PRO A 175 24.16 3.14 0.08
N LEU A 176 24.91 3.60 -0.91
CA LEU A 176 24.37 3.81 -2.24
C LEU A 176 23.92 2.48 -2.84
N LEU A 177 22.76 2.48 -3.47
CA LEU A 177 22.32 1.35 -4.28
C LEU A 177 23.08 1.36 -5.60
N TYR A 178 23.91 0.36 -5.83
CA TYR A 178 24.62 0.17 -7.09
C TYR A 178 23.77 -0.64 -8.08
N VAL A 179 22.55 -0.19 -8.32
CA VAL A 179 21.67 -0.79 -9.32
C VAL A 179 21.42 0.28 -10.38
N GLU A 180 21.62 -0.09 -11.63
CA GLU A 180 21.32 0.79 -12.74
C GLU A 180 19.81 1.00 -12.80
N ALA A 181 19.35 2.23 -12.51
CA ALA A 181 17.95 2.56 -12.63
C ALA A 181 17.55 2.41 -14.11
N PRO A 182 16.54 1.59 -14.44
CA PRO A 182 16.09 1.48 -15.82
C PRO A 182 15.64 2.86 -16.30
N GLY A 183 16.28 3.36 -17.35
CA GLY A 183 15.84 4.59 -18.00
C GLY A 183 14.45 4.43 -18.59
N ARG A 184 13.61 5.47 -18.56
CA ARG A 184 12.31 5.45 -19.24
C ARG A 184 12.52 5.22 -20.73
N LYS A 185 11.97 4.12 -21.23
CA LYS A 185 11.98 3.79 -22.65
C LYS A 185 10.81 4.49 -23.32
N GLY A 186 10.86 5.76 -23.61
CA GLY A 186 9.76 6.47 -24.31
C GLY A 186 9.41 5.80 -25.65
N LEU A 187 8.75 4.66 -25.60
CA LEU A 187 8.22 3.99 -26.79
C LEU A 187 7.01 4.76 -27.31
N ALA A 188 6.81 4.72 -28.63
CA ALA A 188 5.59 5.26 -29.22
C ALA A 188 4.35 4.52 -28.64
N GLU A 189 3.23 5.24 -28.54
CA GLU A 189 1.96 4.67 -28.10
C GLU A 189 1.58 3.45 -28.96
N ARG A 190 1.35 2.32 -28.29
CA ARG A 190 1.03 1.02 -28.89
C ARG A 190 -0.35 0.52 -28.51
N ALA A 191 -0.83 0.94 -27.32
CA ALA A 191 -2.12 0.57 -26.77
C ALA A 191 -2.60 1.64 -25.81
N ARG A 192 -3.92 1.72 -25.60
CA ARG A 192 -4.59 2.62 -24.65
C ARG A 192 -5.36 1.79 -23.63
N LEU A 193 -4.97 1.91 -22.36
CA LEU A 193 -5.61 1.22 -21.24
C LEU A 193 -6.52 2.16 -20.49
N GLY A 194 -7.82 1.86 -20.48
CA GLY A 194 -8.79 2.53 -19.60
C GLY A 194 -8.64 2.02 -18.18
N VAL A 195 -8.33 2.90 -17.23
CA VAL A 195 -8.18 2.56 -15.82
C VAL A 195 -9.29 3.23 -15.03
N ALA A 196 -10.10 2.42 -14.31
CA ALA A 196 -11.10 2.93 -13.40
C ALA A 196 -10.41 3.68 -12.24
N TRP A 197 -10.70 4.97 -12.07
CA TRP A 197 -10.01 5.80 -11.07
C TRP A 197 -10.96 6.82 -10.45
N ASP A 198 -11.47 6.50 -9.28
CA ASP A 198 -12.33 7.38 -8.48
C ASP A 198 -12.41 6.92 -7.01
N ALA A 199 -13.41 7.39 -6.27
CA ALA A 199 -13.62 7.03 -4.87
C ALA A 199 -13.89 5.53 -4.65
N ALA A 200 -14.41 4.82 -5.65
CA ALA A 200 -14.67 3.39 -5.60
C ALA A 200 -13.45 2.54 -6.00
N PHE A 201 -12.57 3.08 -6.87
CA PHE A 201 -11.45 2.36 -7.46
C PHE A 201 -10.19 3.21 -7.39
N HIS A 202 -9.25 2.87 -6.47
CA HIS A 202 -8.03 3.65 -6.26
C HIS A 202 -6.86 2.83 -5.71
N PHE A 203 -6.98 1.51 -5.58
CA PHE A 203 -5.88 0.64 -5.18
C PHE A 203 -5.14 0.14 -6.40
N TYR A 204 -4.03 0.81 -6.70
CA TYR A 204 -3.16 0.49 -7.82
C TYR A 204 -1.70 0.60 -7.41
N TYR A 205 -0.88 -0.24 -8.00
CA TYR A 205 0.57 -0.15 -7.86
C TYR A 205 1.14 0.85 -8.86
N ARG A 206 1.84 1.86 -8.38
CA ARG A 206 2.43 2.90 -9.25
C ARG A 206 3.43 2.33 -10.24
N ASP A 207 4.25 1.38 -9.81
CA ASP A 207 5.23 0.70 -10.65
C ASP A 207 4.60 -0.07 -11.81
N LEU A 208 3.40 -0.64 -11.64
CA LEU A 208 2.67 -1.25 -12.75
C LEU A 208 2.37 -0.23 -13.86
N PHE A 209 1.92 0.98 -13.49
CA PHE A 209 1.69 2.02 -14.49
C PHE A 209 2.98 2.46 -15.15
N ASP A 210 4.07 2.62 -14.39
CA ASP A 210 5.38 2.96 -14.93
C ASP A 210 5.87 1.90 -15.93
N GLU A 211 5.70 0.60 -15.65
CA GLU A 211 6.08 -0.49 -16.56
C GLU A 211 5.19 -0.52 -17.82
N LEU A 212 3.89 -0.30 -17.68
CA LEU A 212 2.98 -0.22 -18.81
C LEU A 212 3.29 0.98 -19.71
N GLU A 213 3.55 2.16 -19.14
CA GLU A 213 3.98 3.35 -19.88
C GLU A 213 5.31 3.12 -20.61
N ASP A 214 6.30 2.48 -19.95
CA ASP A 214 7.57 2.11 -20.56
C ASP A 214 7.42 1.09 -21.68
N ALA A 215 6.38 0.25 -21.65
CA ALA A 215 6.01 -0.66 -22.73
C ALA A 215 5.25 0.02 -23.90
N GLY A 216 4.94 1.31 -23.77
CA GLY A 216 4.20 2.10 -24.77
C GLY A 216 2.68 2.05 -24.59
N CYS A 217 2.20 1.78 -23.37
CA CYS A 217 0.77 1.83 -23.06
C CYS A 217 0.39 3.23 -22.55
N ALA A 218 -0.59 3.86 -23.18
CA ALA A 218 -1.18 5.11 -22.69
C ALA A 218 -2.25 4.79 -21.63
N ILE A 219 -2.06 5.32 -20.43
CA ILE A 219 -3.02 5.19 -19.32
C ILE A 219 -4.07 6.28 -19.43
N VAL A 220 -5.34 5.90 -19.50
CA VAL A 220 -6.49 6.82 -19.62
C VAL A 220 -7.45 6.56 -18.46
N HIS A 221 -7.53 7.48 -17.51
CA HIS A 221 -8.41 7.32 -16.36
C HIS A 221 -9.87 7.62 -16.73
N PHE A 222 -10.80 6.90 -16.13
CA PHE A 222 -12.22 7.17 -16.16
C PHE A 222 -12.86 6.89 -14.79
N SER A 223 -13.99 7.51 -14.50
CA SER A 223 -14.71 7.34 -13.24
C SER A 223 -15.96 6.50 -13.44
N PRO A 224 -16.02 5.25 -12.97
CA PRO A 224 -17.27 4.47 -12.93
C PRO A 224 -18.40 5.15 -12.15
N VAL A 225 -18.08 5.96 -11.16
CA VAL A 225 -19.07 6.71 -10.37
C VAL A 225 -19.63 7.92 -11.11
N ALA A 226 -18.78 8.70 -11.81
CA ALA A 226 -19.14 10.01 -12.32
C ALA A 226 -19.33 10.08 -13.84
N ASP A 227 -18.53 9.33 -14.61
CA ASP A 227 -18.58 9.36 -16.07
C ASP A 227 -19.74 8.49 -16.60
N GLN A 228 -20.37 8.90 -17.68
CA GLN A 228 -21.47 8.15 -18.29
C GLN A 228 -21.03 7.27 -19.47
N ASN A 229 -19.81 7.48 -19.96
CA ASN A 229 -19.24 6.74 -21.08
C ASN A 229 -17.78 6.43 -20.82
N LEU A 230 -17.29 5.34 -21.42
CA LEU A 230 -15.86 5.07 -21.48
C LEU A 230 -15.16 6.06 -22.43
N PRO A 231 -13.89 6.42 -22.16
CA PRO A 231 -13.08 7.17 -23.10
C PRO A 231 -12.99 6.46 -24.47
N GLU A 232 -12.85 7.26 -25.52
CA GLU A 232 -12.74 6.71 -26.88
C GLU A 232 -11.36 6.07 -27.13
N GLY A 233 -11.33 5.09 -28.04
CA GLY A 233 -10.10 4.49 -28.52
C GLY A 233 -9.36 3.61 -27.53
N LEU A 234 -10.04 3.07 -26.51
CA LEU A 234 -9.43 2.14 -25.57
C LEU A 234 -9.26 0.75 -26.20
N ASP A 235 -8.12 0.11 -25.94
CA ASP A 235 -7.81 -1.26 -26.35
C ASP A 235 -8.13 -2.28 -25.23
N ALA A 236 -8.02 -1.86 -23.97
CA ALA A 236 -8.29 -2.70 -22.79
C ALA A 236 -8.87 -1.88 -21.64
N LEU A 237 -9.47 -2.57 -20.64
CA LEU A 237 -9.90 -1.99 -19.37
C LEU A 237 -9.18 -2.66 -18.21
N TYR A 238 -8.83 -1.84 -17.20
CA TYR A 238 -8.36 -2.28 -15.89
C TYR A 238 -9.21 -1.66 -14.78
N LEU A 239 -9.89 -2.52 -14.03
CA LEU A 239 -10.67 -2.16 -12.85
C LEU A 239 -9.96 -2.75 -11.62
N GLY A 240 -9.25 -1.91 -10.89
CA GLY A 240 -8.48 -2.32 -9.71
C GLY A 240 -9.31 -2.43 -8.45
N GLY A 241 -8.61 -2.53 -7.33
CA GLY A 241 -9.22 -2.57 -6.02
C GLY A 241 -9.72 -1.19 -5.55
N GLY A 242 -10.41 -1.21 -4.43
CA GLY A 242 -10.98 -0.01 -3.80
C GLY A 242 -12.13 -0.37 -2.89
N TYR A 243 -13.08 0.55 -2.78
CA TYR A 243 -14.26 0.43 -1.92
C TYR A 243 -15.58 0.61 -2.71
N PRO A 244 -15.88 -0.28 -3.68
CA PRO A 244 -17.12 -0.17 -4.46
C PRO A 244 -18.38 -0.32 -3.59
N GLU A 245 -18.30 -1.00 -2.45
CA GLU A 245 -19.40 -1.11 -1.50
C GLU A 245 -19.80 0.23 -0.86
N GLU A 246 -18.86 1.15 -0.70
CA GLU A 246 -19.13 2.50 -0.18
C GLU A 246 -19.84 3.39 -1.19
N MET A 247 -19.69 3.08 -2.48
CA MET A 247 -20.27 3.81 -3.61
C MET A 247 -21.29 2.95 -4.38
N ALA A 248 -21.80 1.87 -3.74
CA ALA A 248 -22.61 0.87 -4.43
C ALA A 248 -23.91 1.44 -5.01
N ALA A 249 -24.53 2.41 -4.34
CA ALA A 249 -25.72 3.07 -4.82
C ALA A 249 -25.45 3.93 -6.07
N GLU A 250 -24.37 4.71 -6.06
CA GLU A 250 -23.94 5.56 -7.17
C GLU A 250 -23.53 4.72 -8.37
N LEU A 251 -22.71 3.69 -8.14
CA LEU A 251 -22.28 2.75 -9.19
C LEU A 251 -23.50 2.07 -9.84
N SER A 252 -24.44 1.58 -9.04
CA SER A 252 -25.65 0.93 -9.51
C SER A 252 -26.59 1.89 -10.28
N ALA A 253 -26.64 3.15 -9.88
CA ALA A 253 -27.46 4.18 -10.54
C ALA A 253 -26.85 4.65 -11.87
N ASN A 254 -25.57 4.41 -12.12
CA ASN A 254 -24.88 4.81 -13.34
C ASN A 254 -25.06 3.75 -14.46
N GLU A 255 -26.31 3.49 -14.83
CA GLU A 255 -26.66 2.54 -15.91
C GLU A 255 -25.92 2.77 -17.25
N PRO A 256 -25.68 4.02 -17.69
CA PRO A 256 -24.92 4.24 -18.92
C PRO A 256 -23.50 3.66 -18.85
N MET A 257 -22.79 3.86 -17.73
CA MET A 257 -21.44 3.32 -17.56
C MET A 257 -21.45 1.79 -17.45
N LEU A 258 -22.39 1.20 -16.70
CA LEU A 258 -22.58 -0.25 -16.64
C LEU A 258 -22.80 -0.84 -18.05
N ALA A 259 -23.62 -0.19 -18.86
CA ALA A 259 -23.86 -0.60 -20.24
C ALA A 259 -22.61 -0.44 -21.13
N ALA A 260 -21.86 0.64 -20.96
CA ALA A 260 -20.62 0.88 -21.70
C ALA A 260 -19.58 -0.20 -21.40
N VAL A 261 -19.40 -0.58 -20.13
CA VAL A 261 -18.47 -1.64 -19.70
C VAL A 261 -18.91 -3.01 -20.26
N ARG A 262 -20.22 -3.33 -20.21
CA ARG A 262 -20.78 -4.54 -20.86
C ARG A 262 -20.52 -4.55 -22.36
N GLY A 263 -20.76 -3.44 -23.03
CA GLY A 263 -20.53 -3.31 -24.48
C GLY A 263 -19.05 -3.45 -24.85
N PHE A 264 -18.15 -2.90 -24.01
CA PHE A 264 -16.72 -3.04 -24.20
C PHE A 264 -16.28 -4.51 -24.12
N ALA A 265 -16.69 -5.24 -23.08
CA ALA A 265 -16.37 -6.65 -22.91
C ALA A 265 -16.98 -7.50 -24.05
N ALA A 266 -18.22 -7.24 -24.45
CA ALA A 266 -18.89 -7.92 -25.55
C ALA A 266 -18.21 -7.72 -26.91
N SER A 267 -17.40 -6.67 -27.08
CA SER A 267 -16.57 -6.46 -28.27
C SER A 267 -15.35 -7.38 -28.36
N GLY A 268 -15.10 -8.21 -27.34
CA GLY A 268 -13.96 -9.13 -27.27
C GLY A 268 -12.65 -8.47 -26.84
N ARG A 269 -12.68 -7.19 -26.44
CA ARG A 269 -11.50 -6.51 -25.92
C ARG A 269 -11.20 -6.95 -24.48
N PRO A 270 -9.91 -7.00 -24.09
CA PRO A 270 -9.52 -7.44 -22.76
C PRO A 270 -10.10 -6.55 -21.64
N VAL A 271 -10.59 -7.19 -20.58
CA VAL A 271 -10.98 -6.56 -19.33
C VAL A 271 -10.29 -7.29 -18.18
N TYR A 272 -9.45 -6.59 -17.45
CA TYR A 272 -8.86 -7.09 -16.22
C TYR A 272 -9.52 -6.44 -15.00
N ALA A 273 -9.84 -7.26 -14.01
CA ALA A 273 -10.44 -6.79 -12.77
C ALA A 273 -9.94 -7.59 -11.57
N GLU A 274 -9.67 -6.88 -10.49
CA GLU A 274 -9.25 -7.45 -9.22
C GLU A 274 -9.99 -6.81 -8.05
N CYS A 275 -10.19 -7.57 -6.96
CA CYS A 275 -10.81 -7.09 -5.73
C CYS A 275 -12.11 -6.32 -5.98
N GLY A 276 -12.14 -4.99 -5.73
CA GLY A 276 -13.30 -4.13 -5.98
C GLY A 276 -13.77 -4.14 -7.44
N GLY A 277 -12.84 -4.19 -8.40
CA GLY A 277 -13.16 -4.32 -9.81
C GLY A 277 -13.88 -5.63 -10.14
N LEU A 278 -13.48 -6.75 -9.52
CA LEU A 278 -14.18 -8.02 -9.64
C LEU A 278 -15.63 -7.91 -9.13
N MET A 279 -15.83 -7.25 -7.97
CA MET A 279 -17.17 -7.01 -7.40
C MET A 279 -18.05 -6.22 -8.37
N TYR A 280 -17.51 -5.19 -9.02
CA TYR A 280 -18.22 -4.37 -10.00
C TYR A 280 -18.60 -5.16 -11.27
N LEU A 281 -17.80 -6.15 -11.68
CA LEU A 281 -18.12 -7.00 -12.83
C LEU A 281 -19.14 -8.10 -12.53
N CYS A 282 -19.43 -8.40 -11.26
CA CYS A 282 -20.47 -9.35 -10.85
C CYS A 282 -21.88 -8.83 -11.18
N ARG A 283 -22.90 -9.68 -11.00
CA ARG A 283 -24.31 -9.31 -11.21
C ARG A 283 -24.82 -8.31 -10.18
N GLU A 284 -24.42 -8.50 -8.92
CA GLU A 284 -24.83 -7.65 -7.81
C GLU A 284 -23.79 -7.64 -6.70
N LEU A 285 -23.85 -6.58 -5.91
CA LEU A 285 -23.11 -6.38 -4.67
C LEU A 285 -24.10 -6.23 -3.51
N GLU A 286 -24.02 -7.12 -2.50
CA GLU A 286 -24.75 -7.00 -1.23
C GLU A 286 -23.84 -6.33 -0.20
N THR A 287 -24.24 -5.15 0.28
CA THR A 287 -23.52 -4.40 1.32
C THR A 287 -23.75 -5.01 2.71
N VAL A 288 -22.97 -4.59 3.71
CA VAL A 288 -23.05 -5.13 5.10
C VAL A 288 -24.44 -4.94 5.72
N ASP A 289 -25.17 -3.89 5.34
CA ASP A 289 -26.56 -3.63 5.78
C ASP A 289 -27.59 -4.48 5.03
N GLY A 290 -27.17 -5.38 4.14
CA GLY A 290 -28.01 -6.31 3.40
C GLY A 290 -28.69 -5.72 2.17
N LYS A 291 -28.36 -4.49 1.78
CA LYS A 291 -28.87 -3.91 0.53
C LYS A 291 -28.14 -4.51 -0.67
N ARG A 292 -28.89 -4.74 -1.74
CA ARG A 292 -28.38 -5.30 -2.99
C ARG A 292 -28.39 -4.25 -4.08
N HIS A 293 -27.27 -4.13 -4.74
CA HIS A 293 -27.03 -3.16 -5.79
C HIS A 293 -26.64 -3.90 -7.08
N PRO A 294 -27.44 -3.78 -8.16
CA PRO A 294 -27.05 -4.32 -9.47
C PRO A 294 -25.71 -3.72 -9.92
N MET A 295 -24.87 -4.56 -10.51
CA MET A 295 -23.55 -4.19 -11.04
C MET A 295 -23.46 -4.50 -12.53
N ALA A 296 -22.27 -4.59 -13.12
CA ALA A 296 -22.09 -4.76 -14.56
C ALA A 296 -22.63 -6.08 -15.09
N GLY A 297 -22.68 -7.14 -14.30
CA GLY A 297 -23.30 -8.41 -14.68
C GLY A 297 -22.55 -9.18 -15.76
N LEU A 298 -21.24 -8.96 -15.91
CA LEU A 298 -20.38 -9.72 -16.82
C LEU A 298 -20.06 -11.10 -16.28
N LEU A 299 -19.95 -11.22 -14.97
CA LEU A 299 -19.70 -12.50 -14.30
C LEU A 299 -21.00 -13.05 -13.71
N PRO A 300 -21.28 -14.36 -13.85
CA PRO A 300 -22.50 -15.00 -13.33
C PRO A 300 -22.43 -15.28 -11.83
N ALA A 301 -21.90 -14.32 -11.06
CA ALA A 301 -21.69 -14.38 -9.63
C ALA A 301 -22.28 -13.13 -8.95
N ALA A 302 -22.47 -13.21 -7.64
CA ALA A 302 -22.78 -12.07 -6.78
C ALA A 302 -21.72 -11.95 -5.70
N THR A 303 -21.54 -10.76 -5.16
CA THR A 303 -20.64 -10.52 -4.03
C THR A 303 -21.43 -10.09 -2.80
N LYS A 304 -21.00 -10.54 -1.63
CA LYS A 304 -21.57 -10.19 -0.34
C LYS A 304 -20.50 -9.67 0.60
N MET A 305 -20.71 -8.47 1.13
CA MET A 305 -19.84 -7.87 2.13
C MET A 305 -20.10 -8.40 3.53
N HIS A 306 -19.05 -8.57 4.30
CA HIS A 306 -19.07 -8.97 5.71
C HIS A 306 -18.40 -7.91 6.59
N ALA A 307 -18.84 -7.80 7.84
CA ALA A 307 -18.23 -6.91 8.82
C ALA A 307 -16.81 -7.37 9.24
N GLY A 308 -16.52 -8.66 9.10
CA GLY A 308 -15.23 -9.26 9.45
C GLY A 308 -14.38 -9.57 8.22
N LEU A 309 -13.07 -9.60 8.41
CA LEU A 309 -12.09 -10.02 7.41
C LEU A 309 -12.36 -11.48 7.00
N GLN A 310 -12.39 -11.77 5.71
CA GLN A 310 -12.62 -13.10 5.16
C GLN A 310 -11.32 -13.77 4.73
N ALA A 311 -10.39 -13.02 4.16
CA ALA A 311 -9.06 -13.50 3.82
C ALA A 311 -8.01 -12.41 4.00
N LEU A 312 -6.81 -12.84 4.42
CA LEU A 312 -5.59 -12.06 4.43
C LEU A 312 -4.42 -13.04 4.32
N SER A 313 -3.88 -13.22 3.13
CA SER A 313 -2.76 -14.14 2.91
C SER A 313 -2.00 -13.84 1.62
N TYR A 314 -0.76 -14.31 1.57
CA TYR A 314 -0.06 -14.48 0.31
C TYR A 314 -0.58 -15.73 -0.42
N VAL A 315 -0.67 -15.64 -1.74
CA VAL A 315 -1.19 -16.72 -2.58
C VAL A 315 -0.31 -17.00 -3.79
N ASN A 316 -0.25 -18.29 -4.17
CA ASN A 316 0.26 -18.71 -5.46
C ASN A 316 -0.93 -19.13 -6.33
N VAL A 317 -1.14 -18.45 -7.42
CA VAL A 317 -2.22 -18.74 -8.38
C VAL A 317 -1.63 -19.50 -9.56
N THR A 318 -2.10 -20.73 -9.77
CA THR A 318 -1.75 -21.52 -10.96
C THR A 318 -2.80 -21.28 -12.03
N LEU A 319 -2.37 -20.90 -13.24
CA LEU A 319 -3.23 -20.64 -14.36
C LEU A 319 -3.73 -21.97 -14.96
N GLU A 320 -5.03 -22.22 -14.93
CA GLU A 320 -5.63 -23.44 -15.51
C GLU A 320 -5.67 -23.36 -17.03
N GLU A 321 -5.82 -22.15 -17.58
CA GLU A 321 -5.85 -21.86 -19.00
C GLU A 321 -4.93 -20.69 -19.35
N GLY A 322 -4.60 -20.52 -20.62
CA GLY A 322 -3.86 -19.34 -21.10
C GLY A 322 -4.66 -18.05 -20.85
N SER A 323 -4.00 -17.04 -20.31
CA SER A 323 -4.60 -15.76 -19.94
C SER A 323 -3.66 -14.60 -20.26
N LEU A 324 -4.04 -13.38 -19.90
CA LEU A 324 -3.17 -12.20 -19.95
C LEU A 324 -1.91 -12.34 -19.07
N TRP A 325 -1.94 -13.23 -18.09
CA TRP A 325 -0.88 -13.42 -17.09
C TRP A 325 0.13 -14.51 -17.45
N GLY A 326 -0.16 -15.32 -18.44
CA GLY A 326 0.73 -16.41 -18.85
C GLY A 326 0.02 -17.61 -19.47
N LEU A 327 0.77 -18.70 -19.60
CA LEU A 327 0.29 -19.95 -20.18
C LEU A 327 -0.33 -20.86 -19.10
N ALA A 328 -1.15 -21.81 -19.53
CA ALA A 328 -1.68 -22.85 -18.65
C ALA A 328 -0.54 -23.59 -17.93
N GLY A 329 -0.70 -23.77 -16.62
CA GLY A 329 0.29 -24.41 -15.75
C GLY A 329 1.34 -23.46 -15.16
N GLU A 330 1.44 -22.22 -15.63
CA GLU A 330 2.29 -21.21 -14.99
C GLU A 330 1.66 -20.72 -13.70
N SER A 331 2.50 -20.27 -12.74
CA SER A 331 2.06 -19.75 -11.46
C SER A 331 2.51 -18.31 -11.27
N VAL A 332 1.63 -17.49 -10.72
CA VAL A 332 1.89 -16.11 -10.34
C VAL A 332 1.70 -15.94 -8.85
N ARG A 333 2.51 -15.09 -8.24
CA ARG A 333 2.42 -14.74 -6.81
C ARG A 333 1.51 -13.52 -6.65
N GLY A 334 0.73 -13.52 -5.58
CA GLY A 334 -0.13 -12.40 -5.23
C GLY A 334 -0.46 -12.40 -3.74
N HIS A 335 -1.32 -11.51 -3.35
CA HIS A 335 -1.93 -11.50 -2.03
C HIS A 335 -3.43 -11.34 -2.17
N GLU A 336 -4.16 -11.83 -1.20
CA GLU A 336 -5.59 -11.55 -1.06
C GLU A 336 -5.85 -10.85 0.28
N LEU A 337 -6.69 -9.83 0.23
CA LEU A 337 -7.24 -9.13 1.38
C LEU A 337 -8.65 -8.71 1.03
N HIS A 338 -9.65 -9.33 1.66
CA HIS A 338 -11.04 -8.96 1.40
C HIS A 338 -11.98 -9.27 2.55
N HIS A 339 -13.07 -8.48 2.61
CA HIS A 339 -14.20 -8.63 3.52
C HIS A 339 -15.44 -9.18 2.81
N SER A 340 -15.32 -9.63 1.58
CA SER A 340 -16.42 -10.13 0.75
C SER A 340 -16.29 -11.62 0.49
N THR A 341 -17.41 -12.25 0.13
CA THR A 341 -17.46 -13.60 -0.44
C THR A 341 -18.14 -13.57 -1.79
N LEU A 342 -17.71 -14.47 -2.68
CA LEU A 342 -18.35 -14.71 -3.97
C LEU A 342 -19.41 -15.79 -3.81
N THR A 343 -20.62 -15.59 -4.41
CA THR A 343 -21.76 -16.51 -4.36
C THR A 343 -22.38 -16.78 -5.71
#